data_66cae31b372d55f8d997e1f1688916b9
#
_entry.id   66cae31b372d55f8d997e1f1688916b9
#
_cell.length_a   1.000
_cell.length_b   1.000
_cell.length_c   1.000
_cell.angle_alpha   90.00
_cell.angle_beta   90.00
_cell.angle_gamma   90.00
#
_symmetry.space_group_name_H-M   'P 1'
#
loop_
_entity.id
_entity.type
_entity.pdbx_description
1 polymer ?
#
loop_
_entity_poly.entity_id
_entity_poly.type
_entity_poly.pdbx_seq_one_letter_code
_entity_poly.pdbx_strand_id
1 'polypeptide(L)'
;MLKNIIFDFGNVIMNYSPDEILNHYELSPADHDLLRKSIFESKEWSEIDAGKISEKEATEIFMDRVPDRLKGKVKQVMATWPENVDFYEPVFNYMEKLRQDGYKIYGLSNTGMQFANFVKNSEMGNYFDGYVFSEQEKLMKPDRRIYEKLLARYMLKPEESLFIDDLKANTDAAKKLGMQAFTFKIDKLGELQDYVASH
;
A
#
# COMPACT_ATOMS: atom_id res chain seq x y z
N MET A 1 15.15 -21.93 0.73
CA MET A 1 13.71 -22.20 0.47
C MET A 1 12.90 -21.07 1.09
N LEU A 2 12.00 -20.47 0.33
CA LEU A 2 11.10 -19.41 0.79
C LEU A 2 10.13 -19.93 1.86
N LYS A 3 9.82 -19.08 2.82
CA LYS A 3 8.82 -19.32 3.88
C LYS A 3 7.88 -18.14 4.06
N ASN A 4 8.35 -16.92 3.75
CA ASN A 4 7.64 -15.69 4.01
C ASN A 4 7.46 -14.91 2.72
N ILE A 5 6.23 -14.52 2.43
CA ILE A 5 5.88 -13.68 1.28
C ILE A 5 5.39 -12.34 1.82
N ILE A 6 6.04 -11.27 1.41
CA ILE A 6 5.75 -9.92 1.89
C ILE A 6 5.22 -9.10 0.71
N PHE A 7 3.99 -8.64 0.84
CA PHE A 7 3.32 -7.86 -0.19
C PHE A 7 3.31 -6.35 0.15
N ASP A 8 3.59 -5.52 -0.83
CA ASP A 8 3.07 -4.17 -0.85
C ASP A 8 1.56 -4.18 -1.13
N PHE A 9 0.89 -3.05 -0.94
CA PHE A 9 -0.54 -2.91 -1.21
C PHE A 9 -0.81 -2.21 -2.53
N GLY A 10 -0.36 -0.97 -2.70
CA GLY A 10 -0.60 -0.19 -3.91
C GLY A 10 -0.04 -0.85 -5.16
N ASN A 11 -0.86 -1.01 -6.20
CA ASN A 11 -0.52 -1.64 -7.49
C ASN A 11 0.03 -3.08 -7.39
N VAL A 12 -0.08 -3.70 -6.19
CA VAL A 12 0.26 -5.11 -5.95
C VAL A 12 -0.98 -5.90 -5.55
N ILE A 13 -1.66 -5.50 -4.47
CA ILE A 13 -2.91 -6.11 -3.99
C ILE A 13 -4.13 -5.32 -4.47
N MET A 14 -3.97 -4.01 -4.64
CA MET A 14 -5.02 -3.09 -5.06
C MET A 14 -4.55 -2.18 -6.19
N ASN A 15 -5.50 -1.74 -7.02
CA ASN A 15 -5.30 -0.69 -8.00
C ASN A 15 -5.30 0.67 -7.28
N TYR A 16 -4.10 1.19 -6.96
CA TYR A 16 -3.97 2.53 -6.41
C TYR A 16 -3.94 3.55 -7.55
N SER A 17 -5.10 4.07 -7.88
CA SER A 17 -5.29 5.11 -8.88
C SER A 17 -6.12 6.25 -8.31
N PRO A 18 -5.56 7.45 -8.13
CA PRO A 18 -6.32 8.62 -7.71
C PRO A 18 -7.53 8.91 -8.60
N ASP A 19 -7.42 8.67 -9.90
CA ASP A 19 -8.53 8.88 -10.84
C ASP A 19 -9.66 7.88 -10.59
N GLU A 20 -9.35 6.59 -10.43
CA GLU A 20 -10.35 5.56 -10.13
C GLU A 20 -11.02 5.81 -8.78
N ILE A 21 -10.24 6.17 -7.74
CA ILE A 21 -10.79 6.54 -6.43
C ILE A 21 -11.75 7.71 -6.58
N LEU A 22 -11.39 8.76 -7.32
CA LEU A 22 -12.23 9.96 -7.50
C LEU A 22 -13.46 9.70 -8.36
N ASN A 23 -13.46 8.68 -9.23
CA ASN A 23 -14.64 8.29 -10.02
C ASN A 23 -15.82 7.82 -9.16
N HIS A 24 -15.58 7.42 -7.92
CA HIS A 24 -16.65 7.07 -6.96
C HIS A 24 -17.38 8.31 -6.38
N TYR A 25 -16.89 9.51 -6.67
CA TYR A 25 -17.50 10.74 -6.18
C TYR A 25 -18.13 11.52 -7.36
N GLU A 26 -19.31 12.06 -7.16
CA GLU A 26 -19.97 12.91 -8.15
C GLU A 26 -19.21 14.24 -8.34
N LEU A 27 -18.33 14.28 -9.34
CA LEU A 27 -17.46 15.43 -9.65
C LEU A 27 -17.59 15.83 -11.13
N SER A 28 -17.53 17.12 -11.41
CA SER A 28 -17.28 17.58 -12.78
C SER A 28 -15.83 17.24 -13.18
N PRO A 29 -15.50 17.12 -14.50
CA PRO A 29 -14.11 16.87 -14.92
C PRO A 29 -13.09 17.87 -14.36
N ALA A 30 -13.49 19.16 -14.24
CA ALA A 30 -12.63 20.20 -13.67
C ALA A 30 -12.42 20.02 -12.16
N ASP A 31 -13.47 19.61 -11.42
CA ASP A 31 -13.37 19.36 -9.98
C ASP A 31 -12.59 18.09 -9.68
N HIS A 32 -12.75 17.07 -10.51
CA HIS A 32 -11.99 15.84 -10.44
C HIS A 32 -10.46 16.13 -10.56
N ASP A 33 -10.05 16.84 -11.61
CA ASP A 33 -8.63 17.21 -11.80
C ASP A 33 -8.11 18.08 -10.66
N LEU A 34 -8.94 19.02 -10.15
CA LEU A 34 -8.56 19.86 -9.01
C LEU A 34 -8.35 19.04 -7.74
N LEU A 35 -9.25 18.12 -7.41
CA LEU A 35 -9.12 17.27 -6.21
C LEU A 35 -7.95 16.28 -6.34
N ARG A 36 -7.73 15.69 -7.52
CA ARG A 36 -6.58 14.83 -7.78
C ARG A 36 -5.27 15.54 -7.46
N LYS A 37 -5.09 16.75 -7.99
CA LYS A 37 -3.89 17.57 -7.75
C LYS A 37 -3.78 18.08 -6.31
N SER A 38 -4.89 18.50 -5.72
CA SER A 38 -4.89 19.12 -4.38
C SER A 38 -4.67 18.10 -3.27
N ILE A 39 -5.10 16.85 -3.46
CA ILE A 39 -5.05 15.76 -2.47
C ILE A 39 -3.90 14.80 -2.83
N PHE A 40 -4.10 13.95 -3.82
CA PHE A 40 -3.26 12.77 -4.07
C PHE A 40 -1.88 13.10 -4.66
N GLU A 41 -1.75 14.16 -5.46
CA GLU A 41 -0.47 14.61 -6.04
C GLU A 41 0.24 15.66 -5.18
N SER A 42 -0.30 15.94 -3.99
CA SER A 42 0.30 16.92 -3.08
C SER A 42 1.46 16.34 -2.29
N LYS A 43 2.35 17.21 -1.81
CA LYS A 43 3.42 16.78 -0.90
C LYS A 43 2.85 16.27 0.44
N GLU A 44 1.71 16.82 0.88
CA GLU A 44 1.07 16.45 2.13
C GLU A 44 0.59 15.02 2.11
N TRP A 45 0.17 14.49 0.95
CA TRP A 45 -0.16 13.07 0.82
C TRP A 45 1.04 12.18 1.18
N SER A 46 2.22 12.49 0.63
CA SER A 46 3.46 11.80 1.01
C SER A 46 3.87 12.05 2.47
N GLU A 47 3.54 13.21 3.03
CA GLU A 47 3.80 13.54 4.43
C GLU A 47 2.87 12.76 5.39
N ILE A 48 1.63 12.45 4.98
CA ILE A 48 0.73 11.53 5.68
C ILE A 48 1.36 10.13 5.71
N ASP A 49 1.77 9.60 4.55
CA ASP A 49 2.38 8.28 4.45
C ASP A 49 3.67 8.16 5.27
N ALA A 50 4.43 9.26 5.36
CA ALA A 50 5.61 9.35 6.20
C ALA A 50 5.30 9.53 7.69
N GLY A 51 4.02 9.75 8.06
CA GLY A 51 3.57 10.06 9.41
C GLY A 51 4.14 11.38 9.96
N LYS A 52 4.39 12.35 9.08
CA LYS A 52 4.86 13.70 9.45
C LYS A 52 3.72 14.63 9.82
N ILE A 53 2.57 14.43 9.20
CA ILE A 53 1.32 15.14 9.48
C ILE A 53 0.18 14.13 9.60
N SER A 54 -0.87 14.47 10.32
CA SER A 54 -2.08 13.66 10.40
C SER A 54 -2.99 13.87 9.18
N GLU A 55 -3.85 12.88 8.87
CA GLU A 55 -4.91 13.04 7.85
C GLU A 55 -5.81 14.24 8.15
N LYS A 56 -6.05 14.54 9.43
CA LYS A 56 -6.86 15.68 9.85
C LYS A 56 -6.18 17.00 9.45
N GLU A 57 -4.90 17.19 9.78
CA GLU A 57 -4.14 18.37 9.40
C GLU A 57 -4.06 18.53 7.88
N ALA A 58 -3.78 17.45 7.16
CA ALA A 58 -3.76 17.44 5.70
C ALA A 58 -5.12 17.82 5.10
N THR A 59 -6.23 17.31 5.67
CA THR A 59 -7.59 17.63 5.21
C THR A 59 -7.87 19.13 5.30
N GLU A 60 -7.47 19.81 6.37
CA GLU A 60 -7.62 21.26 6.48
C GLU A 60 -6.81 21.99 5.39
N ILE A 61 -5.56 21.57 5.16
CA ILE A 61 -4.72 22.13 4.09
C ILE A 61 -5.36 21.92 2.71
N PHE A 62 -5.90 20.74 2.43
CA PHE A 62 -6.56 20.44 1.16
C PHE A 62 -7.82 21.29 0.96
N MET A 63 -8.61 21.51 2.03
CA MET A 63 -9.78 22.37 1.98
C MET A 63 -9.45 23.83 1.67
N ASP A 64 -8.30 24.32 2.12
CA ASP A 64 -7.87 25.70 1.83
C ASP A 64 -7.40 25.90 0.37
N ARG A 65 -7.14 24.82 -0.36
CA ARG A 65 -6.71 24.84 -1.78
C ARG A 65 -7.87 24.77 -2.77
N VAL A 66 -9.08 24.54 -2.29
CA VAL A 66 -10.26 24.36 -3.15
C VAL A 66 -11.33 25.40 -2.85
N PRO A 67 -12.22 25.73 -3.82
CA PRO A 67 -13.38 26.58 -3.57
C PRO A 67 -14.27 26.01 -2.46
N ASP A 68 -14.98 26.87 -1.74
CA ASP A 68 -15.85 26.51 -0.60
C ASP A 68 -16.84 25.39 -0.94
N ARG A 69 -17.39 25.38 -2.16
CA ARG A 69 -18.31 24.33 -2.64
C ARG A 69 -17.72 22.94 -2.66
N LEU A 70 -16.39 22.81 -2.70
CA LEU A 70 -15.69 21.52 -2.74
C LEU A 70 -15.14 21.06 -1.38
N LYS A 71 -15.13 21.91 -0.36
CA LYS A 71 -14.62 21.55 0.97
C LYS A 71 -15.33 20.33 1.56
N GLY A 72 -16.65 20.20 1.32
CA GLY A 72 -17.42 19.02 1.71
C GLY A 72 -16.97 17.74 0.98
N LYS A 73 -16.64 17.86 -0.32
CA LYS A 73 -16.10 16.73 -1.11
C LYS A 73 -14.70 16.33 -0.64
N VAL A 74 -13.83 17.29 -0.34
CA VAL A 74 -12.50 16.97 0.26
C VAL A 74 -12.67 16.16 1.53
N LYS A 75 -13.54 16.58 2.46
CA LYS A 75 -13.82 15.81 3.69
C LYS A 75 -14.34 14.41 3.39
N GLN A 76 -15.26 14.29 2.42
CA GLN A 76 -15.80 12.99 2.01
C GLN A 76 -14.71 12.08 1.45
N VAL A 77 -13.90 12.57 0.50
CA VAL A 77 -12.77 11.81 -0.08
C VAL A 77 -11.82 11.36 1.02
N MET A 78 -11.38 12.29 1.87
CA MET A 78 -10.45 11.97 2.95
C MET A 78 -11.01 10.98 3.97
N ALA A 79 -12.32 10.92 4.15
CA ALA A 79 -12.95 9.99 5.08
C ALA A 79 -13.13 8.57 4.49
N THR A 80 -13.33 8.45 3.18
CA THR A 80 -13.81 7.19 2.58
C THR A 80 -12.96 6.66 1.41
N TRP A 81 -11.84 7.28 1.06
CA TRP A 81 -11.02 6.84 -0.07
C TRP A 81 -10.55 5.38 0.04
N PRO A 82 -10.26 4.81 1.24
CA PRO A 82 -9.84 3.42 1.32
C PRO A 82 -10.93 2.41 0.94
N GLU A 83 -12.20 2.83 1.02
CA GLU A 83 -13.36 2.03 0.64
C GLU A 83 -13.61 2.04 -0.89
N ASN A 84 -12.97 2.96 -1.59
CA ASN A 84 -13.14 3.21 -3.02
C ASN A 84 -11.90 2.80 -3.84
N VAL A 85 -11.13 1.83 -3.36
CA VAL A 85 -10.05 1.20 -4.11
C VAL A 85 -10.48 -0.16 -4.63
N ASP A 86 -10.13 -0.47 -5.87
CA ASP A 86 -10.37 -1.77 -6.46
C ASP A 86 -9.27 -2.75 -6.05
N PHE A 87 -9.65 -3.90 -5.52
CA PHE A 87 -8.71 -4.95 -5.16
C PHE A 87 -8.55 -5.96 -6.29
N TYR A 88 -7.33 -6.46 -6.48
CA TYR A 88 -7.03 -7.49 -7.46
C TYR A 88 -7.41 -8.87 -6.94
N GLU A 89 -8.64 -9.31 -7.23
CA GLU A 89 -9.14 -10.64 -6.86
C GLU A 89 -8.17 -11.79 -7.22
N PRO A 90 -7.52 -11.80 -8.40
CA PRO A 90 -6.55 -12.86 -8.72
C PRO A 90 -5.36 -12.91 -7.76
N VAL A 91 -4.96 -11.77 -7.18
CA VAL A 91 -3.88 -11.71 -6.19
C VAL A 91 -4.34 -12.29 -4.86
N PHE A 92 -5.56 -11.99 -4.41
CA PHE A 92 -6.14 -12.61 -3.20
C PHE A 92 -6.27 -14.12 -3.33
N ASN A 93 -6.74 -14.62 -4.48
CA ASN A 93 -6.81 -16.05 -4.77
C ASN A 93 -5.42 -16.70 -4.70
N TYR A 94 -4.40 -16.00 -5.15
CA TYR A 94 -3.03 -16.47 -5.04
C TYR A 94 -2.51 -16.42 -3.60
N MET A 95 -2.81 -15.40 -2.83
CA MET A 95 -2.45 -15.32 -1.40
C MET A 95 -3.08 -16.48 -0.62
N GLU A 96 -4.34 -16.81 -0.90
CA GLU A 96 -5.01 -17.96 -0.27
C GLU A 96 -4.30 -19.27 -0.60
N LYS A 97 -3.91 -19.49 -1.87
CA LYS A 97 -3.11 -20.64 -2.27
C LYS A 97 -1.78 -20.69 -1.53
N LEU A 98 -1.05 -19.57 -1.44
CA LEU A 98 0.22 -19.51 -0.71
C LEU A 98 0.06 -19.93 0.76
N ARG A 99 -1.02 -19.48 1.41
CA ARG A 99 -1.33 -19.90 2.80
C ARG A 99 -1.59 -21.40 2.90
N GLN A 100 -2.35 -21.99 1.96
CA GLN A 100 -2.59 -23.42 1.90
C GLN A 100 -1.30 -24.21 1.68
N ASP A 101 -0.37 -23.66 0.88
CA ASP A 101 0.96 -24.22 0.63
C ASP A 101 1.93 -24.02 1.84
N GLY A 102 1.47 -23.35 2.92
CA GLY A 102 2.20 -23.19 4.19
C GLY A 102 3.08 -21.95 4.30
N TYR A 103 3.02 -21.03 3.33
CA TYR A 103 3.73 -19.75 3.42
C TYR A 103 3.08 -18.83 4.45
N LYS A 104 3.91 -18.01 5.12
CA LYS A 104 3.47 -16.88 5.95
C LYS A 104 3.39 -15.62 5.10
N ILE A 105 2.33 -14.84 5.29
CA ILE A 105 2.05 -13.65 4.49
C ILE A 105 2.12 -12.40 5.36
N TYR A 106 2.91 -11.42 4.90
CA TYR A 106 3.09 -10.14 5.59
C TYR A 106 2.79 -8.97 4.66
N GLY A 107 2.41 -7.83 5.25
CA GLY A 107 2.23 -6.57 4.54
C GLY A 107 3.32 -5.55 4.88
N LEU A 108 3.86 -4.85 3.88
CA LEU A 108 4.78 -3.72 4.05
C LEU A 108 4.39 -2.57 3.12
N SER A 109 3.79 -1.51 3.66
CA SER A 109 3.25 -0.42 2.85
C SER A 109 3.68 0.96 3.31
N ASN A 110 3.90 1.85 2.34
CA ASN A 110 3.93 3.28 2.57
C ASN A 110 2.48 3.78 2.54
N THR A 111 1.93 4.13 3.70
CA THR A 111 0.54 4.55 3.83
C THR A 111 0.26 5.26 5.15
N GLY A 112 -0.76 6.12 5.13
CA GLY A 112 -1.29 6.78 6.32
C GLY A 112 -2.07 5.85 7.25
N MET A 113 -2.46 6.41 8.41
CA MET A 113 -3.15 5.68 9.48
C MET A 113 -4.53 5.18 9.04
N GLN A 114 -5.24 5.94 8.22
CA GLN A 114 -6.58 5.62 7.78
C GLN A 114 -6.62 4.30 7.00
N PHE A 115 -5.76 4.17 5.98
CA PHE A 115 -5.67 2.93 5.21
C PHE A 115 -5.14 1.77 6.06
N ALA A 116 -4.16 2.02 6.93
CA ALA A 116 -3.67 1.01 7.87
C ALA A 116 -4.79 0.46 8.78
N ASN A 117 -5.66 1.34 9.27
CA ASN A 117 -6.83 0.94 10.07
C ASN A 117 -7.89 0.23 9.23
N PHE A 118 -8.14 0.68 7.99
CA PHE A 118 -9.05 0.01 7.07
C PHE A 118 -8.61 -1.44 6.83
N VAL A 119 -7.34 -1.69 6.51
CA VAL A 119 -6.80 -3.04 6.34
C VAL A 119 -7.01 -3.89 7.59
N LYS A 120 -6.64 -3.37 8.77
CA LYS A 120 -6.72 -4.13 10.03
C LYS A 120 -8.14 -4.49 10.45
N ASN A 121 -9.13 -3.66 10.10
CA ASN A 121 -10.51 -3.82 10.51
C ASN A 121 -11.41 -4.49 9.45
N SER A 122 -10.89 -4.73 8.25
CA SER A 122 -11.58 -5.43 7.16
C SER A 122 -11.22 -6.91 7.11
N GLU A 123 -11.99 -7.68 6.35
CA GLU A 123 -11.70 -9.09 6.07
C GLU A 123 -10.33 -9.30 5.42
N MET A 124 -9.82 -8.29 4.71
CA MET A 124 -8.47 -8.29 4.14
C MET A 124 -7.40 -8.55 5.20
N GLY A 125 -7.60 -8.03 6.41
CA GLY A 125 -6.70 -8.25 7.52
C GLY A 125 -6.43 -9.73 7.82
N ASN A 126 -7.38 -10.59 7.54
CA ASN A 126 -7.27 -12.03 7.81
C ASN A 126 -6.28 -12.77 6.87
N TYR A 127 -5.88 -12.16 5.77
CA TYR A 127 -4.90 -12.74 4.86
C TYR A 127 -3.46 -12.67 5.36
N PHE A 128 -3.18 -11.82 6.35
CA PHE A 128 -1.82 -11.52 6.78
C PHE A 128 -1.52 -12.05 8.18
N ASP A 129 -0.32 -12.58 8.34
CA ASP A 129 0.26 -12.93 9.64
C ASP A 129 0.81 -11.68 10.37
N GLY A 130 0.98 -10.56 9.67
CA GLY A 130 1.37 -9.28 10.25
C GLY A 130 1.66 -8.18 9.24
N TYR A 131 1.83 -6.94 9.75
CA TYR A 131 2.03 -5.75 8.91
C TYR A 131 3.08 -4.80 9.47
N VAL A 132 3.69 -4.04 8.57
CA VAL A 132 4.41 -2.81 8.89
C VAL A 132 3.92 -1.69 7.97
N PHE A 133 3.44 -0.61 8.55
CA PHE A 133 2.96 0.58 7.86
C PHE A 133 3.86 1.77 8.18
N SER A 134 4.23 2.53 7.14
CA SER A 134 5.21 3.61 7.22
C SER A 134 4.83 4.70 8.22
N GLU A 135 3.54 5.07 8.28
CA GLU A 135 3.06 6.09 9.20
C GLU A 135 3.37 5.72 10.66
N GLN A 136 3.17 4.46 11.06
CA GLN A 136 3.40 3.98 12.42
C GLN A 136 4.89 3.94 12.79
N GLU A 137 5.74 3.64 11.82
CA GLU A 137 7.19 3.52 12.03
C GLU A 137 7.94 4.84 11.81
N LYS A 138 7.28 5.86 11.18
CA LYS A 138 7.90 7.09 10.70
C LYS A 138 9.08 6.83 9.77
N LEU A 139 8.98 5.74 9.01
CA LEU A 139 9.95 5.26 8.04
C LEU A 139 9.20 4.84 6.77
N MET A 140 9.73 5.18 5.61
CA MET A 140 9.14 4.82 4.31
C MET A 140 10.07 3.94 3.50
N LYS A 141 9.52 2.99 2.71
CA LYS A 141 10.25 2.39 1.61
C LYS A 141 10.73 3.50 0.66
N PRO A 142 11.95 3.44 0.10
CA PRO A 142 12.94 2.37 0.15
C PRO A 142 13.97 2.49 1.29
N ASP A 143 13.68 3.20 2.38
CA ASP A 143 14.62 3.26 3.52
C ASP A 143 14.82 1.84 4.10
N ARG A 144 16.08 1.43 4.19
CA ARG A 144 16.49 0.13 4.71
C ARG A 144 15.83 -0.21 6.05
N ARG A 145 15.69 0.79 6.92
CA ARG A 145 15.22 0.61 8.30
C ARG A 145 13.79 0.08 8.39
N ILE A 146 12.90 0.36 7.41
CA ILE A 146 11.52 -0.16 7.46
C ILE A 146 11.48 -1.67 7.21
N TYR A 147 12.35 -2.18 6.33
CA TYR A 147 12.47 -3.62 6.08
C TYR A 147 13.07 -4.32 7.30
N GLU A 148 14.10 -3.73 7.91
CA GLU A 148 14.69 -4.25 9.15
C GLU A 148 13.67 -4.30 10.30
N LYS A 149 12.76 -3.32 10.37
CA LYS A 149 11.64 -3.32 11.33
C LYS A 149 10.71 -4.51 11.10
N LEU A 150 10.33 -4.78 9.84
CA LEU A 150 9.48 -5.94 9.51
C LEU A 150 10.18 -7.25 9.90
N LEU A 151 11.41 -7.43 9.45
CA LEU A 151 12.20 -8.64 9.71
C LEU A 151 12.37 -8.88 11.21
N ALA A 152 12.72 -7.84 11.98
CA ALA A 152 12.90 -7.95 13.43
C ALA A 152 11.58 -8.22 14.17
N ARG A 153 10.49 -7.53 13.79
CA ARG A 153 9.18 -7.66 14.45
C ARG A 153 8.62 -9.07 14.38
N TYR A 154 8.79 -9.72 13.23
CA TYR A 154 8.24 -11.05 12.99
C TYR A 154 9.32 -12.14 12.99
N MET A 155 10.54 -11.81 13.40
CA MET A 155 11.70 -12.74 13.46
C MET A 155 11.95 -13.45 12.12
N LEU A 156 11.81 -12.71 11.01
CA LEU A 156 11.99 -13.23 9.66
C LEU A 156 13.46 -13.24 9.26
N LYS A 157 13.87 -14.27 8.53
CA LYS A 157 15.19 -14.33 7.91
C LYS A 157 15.11 -13.75 6.50
N PRO A 158 15.99 -12.80 6.13
CA PRO A 158 15.97 -12.21 4.80
C PRO A 158 16.01 -13.25 3.68
N GLU A 159 16.89 -14.25 3.79
CA GLU A 159 17.10 -15.32 2.80
C GLU A 159 15.92 -16.29 2.65
N GLU A 160 14.97 -16.29 3.60
CA GLU A 160 13.74 -17.08 3.57
C GLU A 160 12.51 -16.23 3.18
N SER A 161 12.73 -14.96 2.77
CA SER A 161 11.67 -13.96 2.54
C SER A 161 11.70 -13.41 1.12
N LEU A 162 10.54 -13.36 0.47
CA LEU A 162 10.30 -12.70 -0.81
C LEU A 162 9.49 -11.43 -0.61
N PHE A 163 9.99 -10.30 -1.08
CA PHE A 163 9.28 -9.03 -1.10
C PHE A 163 8.74 -8.73 -2.50
N ILE A 164 7.45 -8.37 -2.58
CA ILE A 164 6.71 -8.11 -3.81
C ILE A 164 6.22 -6.65 -3.77
N ASP A 165 6.67 -5.84 -4.74
CA ASP A 165 6.39 -4.40 -4.77
C ASP A 165 6.43 -3.93 -6.24
N ASP A 166 5.61 -2.95 -6.61
CA ASP A 166 5.54 -2.43 -7.98
C ASP A 166 6.73 -1.51 -8.33
N LEU A 167 7.38 -0.92 -7.31
CA LEU A 167 8.48 0.01 -7.49
C LEU A 167 9.84 -0.70 -7.39
N LYS A 168 10.60 -0.59 -8.49
CA LYS A 168 11.96 -1.16 -8.55
C LYS A 168 12.88 -0.65 -7.43
N ALA A 169 12.76 0.61 -7.02
CA ALA A 169 13.56 1.16 -5.93
C ALA A 169 13.34 0.41 -4.60
N ASN A 170 12.10 -0.01 -4.32
CA ASN A 170 11.73 -0.76 -3.13
C ASN A 170 12.26 -2.19 -3.18
N THR A 171 12.09 -2.87 -4.32
CA THR A 171 12.61 -4.24 -4.51
C THR A 171 14.14 -4.28 -4.49
N ASP A 172 14.82 -3.28 -5.04
CA ASP A 172 16.29 -3.17 -4.98
C ASP A 172 16.78 -2.95 -3.53
N ALA A 173 16.03 -2.20 -2.71
CA ALA A 173 16.36 -2.01 -1.30
C ALA A 173 16.23 -3.32 -0.50
N ALA A 174 15.17 -4.11 -0.75
CA ALA A 174 14.99 -5.42 -0.14
C ALA A 174 16.12 -6.39 -0.51
N LYS A 175 16.53 -6.42 -1.79
CA LYS A 175 17.66 -7.26 -2.26
C LYS A 175 18.97 -6.93 -1.56
N LYS A 176 19.25 -5.66 -1.28
CA LYS A 176 20.45 -5.23 -0.55
C LYS A 176 20.50 -5.75 0.89
N LEU A 177 19.36 -6.18 1.43
CA LEU A 177 19.25 -6.80 2.76
C LEU A 177 19.33 -8.33 2.72
N GLY A 178 19.52 -8.92 1.55
CA GLY A 178 19.56 -10.36 1.37
C GLY A 178 18.20 -11.04 1.19
N MET A 179 17.12 -10.25 1.05
CA MET A 179 15.81 -10.77 0.68
C MET A 179 15.77 -11.11 -0.80
N GLN A 180 14.93 -12.07 -1.18
CA GLN A 180 14.46 -12.13 -2.56
C GLN A 180 13.45 -11.01 -2.80
N ALA A 181 13.37 -10.52 -4.05
CA ALA A 181 12.38 -9.51 -4.36
C ALA A 181 11.94 -9.56 -5.83
N PHE A 182 10.65 -9.38 -6.05
CA PHE A 182 10.00 -9.40 -7.35
C PHE A 182 9.34 -8.05 -7.63
N THR A 183 9.73 -7.40 -8.74
CA THR A 183 9.07 -6.16 -9.18
C THR A 183 7.79 -6.51 -9.92
N PHE A 184 6.66 -6.29 -9.27
CA PHE A 184 5.36 -6.75 -9.69
C PHE A 184 4.65 -5.79 -10.65
N LYS A 185 3.85 -6.36 -11.53
CA LYS A 185 2.74 -5.74 -12.25
C LYS A 185 1.64 -6.78 -12.36
N ILE A 186 0.39 -6.35 -12.43
CA ILE A 186 -0.75 -7.28 -12.42
C ILE A 186 -0.74 -8.25 -13.61
N ASP A 187 -0.26 -7.83 -14.76
CA ASP A 187 -0.06 -8.67 -15.95
C ASP A 187 1.07 -9.70 -15.81
N LYS A 188 1.87 -9.61 -14.73
CA LYS A 188 2.96 -10.52 -14.39
C LYS A 188 2.65 -11.47 -13.23
N LEU A 189 1.39 -11.62 -12.87
CA LEU A 189 1.02 -12.53 -11.78
C LEU A 189 1.48 -13.98 -12.07
N GLY A 190 1.38 -14.45 -13.31
CA GLY A 190 1.88 -15.78 -13.71
C GLY A 190 3.40 -15.92 -13.53
N GLU A 191 4.18 -14.89 -13.91
CA GLU A 191 5.64 -14.88 -13.69
C GLU A 191 5.99 -14.94 -12.18
N LEU A 192 5.21 -14.26 -11.32
CA LEU A 192 5.38 -14.33 -9.87
C LEU A 192 5.08 -15.74 -9.33
N GLN A 193 4.03 -16.39 -9.82
CA GLN A 193 3.67 -17.76 -9.43
C GLN A 193 4.79 -18.75 -9.79
N ASP A 194 5.32 -18.66 -11.01
CA ASP A 194 6.44 -19.47 -11.47
C ASP A 194 7.71 -19.21 -10.66
N TYR A 195 7.96 -17.93 -10.33
CA TYR A 195 9.10 -17.54 -9.49
C TYR A 195 9.02 -18.20 -8.11
N VAL A 196 7.88 -18.12 -7.43
CA VAL A 196 7.70 -18.73 -6.10
C VAL A 196 7.81 -20.26 -6.17
N ALA A 197 7.22 -20.89 -7.20
CA ALA A 197 7.27 -22.33 -7.37
C ALA A 197 8.69 -22.90 -7.60
N SER A 198 9.62 -22.03 -8.07
CA SER A 198 11.02 -22.43 -8.36
C SER A 198 11.98 -22.22 -7.17
N HIS A 199 11.55 -21.63 -6.05
CA HIS A 199 12.38 -21.24 -4.90
C HIS A 199 11.86 -21.79 -3.56
#